data_3c6da17b98d93be216ae944580e8b030
#
_entry.id   3c6da17b98d93be216ae944580e8b030
#
_cell.length_a   1.000
_cell.length_b   1.000
_cell.length_c   1.000
_cell.angle_alpha   90.00
_cell.angle_beta   90.00
_cell.angle_gamma   90.00
#
_symmetry.space_group_name_H-M   'P 1'
#
loop_
_entity.id
_entity.type
_entity.pdbx_description
1 polymer ?
#
loop_
_entity_poly.entity_id
_entity_poly.type
_entity_poly.pdbx_seq_one_letter_code
_entity_poly.pdbx_strand_id
1 'polypeptide(L)'
;MAEKLGVYICGGCDIGANLDVDALAEFAQNGRHSSFVKVAKSNQVLCSPEGKAMIEADIAENELDGVVCCACSPRVKWDVFKFDGPTQVERVNLREFCVWSFEDDPKLPGQMEVIAKDYINMGIAKINGSNIPNPELPETVKAVMVMGGGFTGLNAALNAASLGYDVVLVEKEDKLGGKAAVFKASFPLAYPYDRNQETGVEGLIADVEGNGKIKVFKGTTVKAVEGAPGNYNVTLANGEAFEIGSIVLATGWVPGDAKYLEPLGYGKIKNVLTTREFELKAAEGSLGAQTVCFICDPGKFMEGVSYEAGAVCEPVEELPCDETAEGGEGEECETFVYPDKESAKHLAYSSELTSLVALKQANYVAEAGGMAYILYDHMMVPGINEQYYKAAQDNPAVMLSKADVVEVREEGGSVVVVAKNTLLGDRIEIAADLVVLPTAMVPTTAADPTINLVYRQGPAFPDLELFDGFADSNYICFPYETRRTGVYAAGAVRQPMGL
;
A
#
# COMPACT_ATOMS: atom_id res chain seq x y z
N MET A 1 -2.03 19.87 -34.50
CA MET A 1 -1.38 21.16 -34.21
C MET A 1 -2.47 22.18 -34.02
N ALA A 2 -2.34 23.04 -33.02
CA ALA A 2 -3.35 24.07 -32.77
C ALA A 2 -3.18 25.22 -33.77
N GLU A 3 -4.26 25.55 -34.49
CA GLU A 3 -4.25 26.55 -35.59
C GLU A 3 -5.12 27.78 -35.28
N LYS A 4 -6.02 27.66 -34.26
CA LYS A 4 -6.89 28.74 -33.83
C LYS A 4 -6.59 29.07 -32.36
N LEU A 5 -5.69 29.99 -32.12
CA LEU A 5 -5.21 30.30 -30.78
C LEU A 5 -5.87 31.55 -30.18
N GLY A 6 -6.18 31.49 -28.91
CA GLY A 6 -6.46 32.66 -28.05
C GLY A 6 -5.24 32.95 -27.18
N VAL A 7 -4.85 34.21 -27.10
CA VAL A 7 -3.74 34.67 -26.23
C VAL A 7 -4.27 35.65 -25.20
N TYR A 8 -4.01 35.38 -23.93
CA TYR A 8 -4.58 36.15 -22.81
C TYR A 8 -3.49 36.62 -21.86
N ILE A 9 -3.42 37.94 -21.67
CA ILE A 9 -2.39 38.57 -20.84
C ILE A 9 -3.00 39.02 -19.51
N CYS A 10 -2.42 38.55 -18.41
CA CYS A 10 -2.88 38.91 -17.06
C CYS A 10 -2.23 40.23 -16.61
N GLY A 11 -3.04 41.16 -16.12
CA GLY A 11 -2.57 42.41 -15.51
C GLY A 11 -2.38 42.35 -13.99
N GLY A 12 -2.77 41.21 -13.35
CA GLY A 12 -2.67 41.07 -11.90
C GLY A 12 -1.29 40.68 -11.38
N CYS A 13 -1.15 40.69 -10.08
CA CYS A 13 0.07 40.26 -9.36
C CYS A 13 1.36 40.92 -9.89
N ASP A 14 1.37 42.25 -9.95
CA ASP A 14 2.45 43.12 -10.41
C ASP A 14 2.74 43.12 -11.92
N ILE A 15 2.14 42.22 -12.70
CA ILE A 15 2.41 42.17 -14.15
C ILE A 15 2.01 43.49 -14.82
N GLY A 16 0.78 43.94 -14.67
CA GLY A 16 0.29 45.18 -15.27
C GLY A 16 0.84 46.48 -14.63
N ALA A 17 1.52 46.38 -13.48
CA ALA A 17 2.26 47.50 -12.90
C ALA A 17 3.64 47.76 -13.58
N ASN A 18 4.18 46.72 -14.22
CA ASN A 18 5.50 46.72 -14.82
C ASN A 18 5.51 46.58 -16.34
N LEU A 19 4.43 46.04 -16.90
CA LEU A 19 4.29 45.79 -18.35
C LEU A 19 2.99 46.40 -18.87
N ASP A 20 3.02 46.96 -20.05
CA ASP A 20 1.80 47.32 -20.79
C ASP A 20 1.13 46.09 -21.36
N VAL A 21 0.15 45.55 -20.63
CA VAL A 21 -0.53 44.28 -20.99
C VAL A 21 -1.40 44.41 -22.23
N ASP A 22 -1.90 45.61 -22.55
CA ASP A 22 -2.67 45.88 -23.75
C ASP A 22 -1.77 45.91 -24.98
N ALA A 23 -0.60 46.55 -24.86
CA ALA A 23 0.42 46.51 -25.94
C ALA A 23 0.97 45.09 -26.17
N LEU A 24 1.08 44.24 -25.12
CA LEU A 24 1.46 42.85 -25.26
C LEU A 24 0.37 42.01 -25.93
N ALA A 25 -0.90 42.28 -25.66
CA ALA A 25 -2.03 41.64 -26.36
C ALA A 25 -2.05 42.03 -27.83
N GLU A 26 -1.88 43.34 -28.14
CA GLU A 26 -1.76 43.83 -29.52
C GLU A 26 -0.55 43.21 -30.24
N PHE A 27 0.59 43.08 -29.57
CA PHE A 27 1.75 42.39 -30.09
C PHE A 27 1.47 40.93 -30.42
N ALA A 28 0.77 40.19 -29.54
CA ALA A 28 0.39 38.81 -29.80
C ALA A 28 -0.54 38.70 -31.02
N GLN A 29 -1.51 39.62 -31.14
CA GLN A 29 -2.47 39.64 -32.24
C GLN A 29 -1.82 39.95 -33.60
N ASN A 30 -0.87 40.87 -33.63
CA ASN A 30 -0.30 41.41 -34.87
C ASN A 30 1.15 41.01 -35.12
N GLY A 31 1.76 40.25 -34.23
CA GLY A 31 3.17 39.88 -34.28
C GLY A 31 3.50 38.71 -35.21
N ARG A 32 4.67 38.12 -35.02
CA ARG A 32 5.25 37.07 -35.88
C ARG A 32 4.32 35.85 -36.09
N HIS A 33 3.50 35.54 -35.10
CA HIS A 33 2.61 34.35 -35.10
C HIS A 33 1.14 34.71 -35.32
N SER A 34 0.83 35.91 -35.84
CA SER A 34 -0.53 36.41 -36.04
C SER A 34 -1.41 35.50 -36.89
N SER A 35 -0.84 34.70 -37.76
CA SER A 35 -1.61 33.75 -38.61
C SER A 35 -2.32 32.68 -37.80
N PHE A 36 -1.85 32.37 -36.59
CA PHE A 36 -2.46 31.38 -35.69
C PHE A 36 -3.34 32.01 -34.63
N VAL A 37 -3.12 33.29 -34.28
CA VAL A 37 -3.85 33.98 -33.22
C VAL A 37 -5.18 34.53 -33.72
N LYS A 38 -6.28 34.00 -33.27
CA LYS A 38 -7.64 34.46 -33.61
C LYS A 38 -8.09 35.60 -32.72
N VAL A 39 -7.71 35.55 -31.45
CA VAL A 39 -8.05 36.58 -30.45
C VAL A 39 -6.91 36.75 -29.48
N ALA A 40 -6.57 37.99 -29.16
CA ALA A 40 -5.66 38.32 -28.07
C ALA A 40 -6.29 39.40 -27.19
N LYS A 41 -6.33 39.18 -25.90
CA LYS A 41 -6.95 40.09 -24.92
C LYS A 41 -6.10 40.20 -23.65
N SER A 42 -6.18 41.35 -23.00
CA SER A 42 -5.73 41.51 -21.64
C SER A 42 -6.91 41.43 -20.65
N ASN A 43 -6.63 41.11 -19.44
CA ASN A 43 -7.58 41.20 -18.34
C ASN A 43 -6.86 41.48 -17.04
N GLN A 44 -7.43 42.30 -16.18
CA GLN A 44 -6.81 42.72 -14.91
C GLN A 44 -6.48 41.50 -14.03
N VAL A 45 -7.33 40.45 -14.02
CA VAL A 45 -7.10 39.22 -13.23
C VAL A 45 -7.67 38.04 -14.01
N LEU A 46 -6.84 37.39 -14.82
CA LEU A 46 -7.30 36.22 -15.62
C LEU A 46 -7.81 35.05 -14.78
N CYS A 47 -7.32 34.88 -13.55
CA CYS A 47 -7.76 33.80 -12.66
C CYS A 47 -9.03 34.12 -11.87
N SER A 48 -9.65 35.27 -12.08
CA SER A 48 -10.98 35.60 -11.53
C SER A 48 -12.09 34.83 -12.31
N PRO A 49 -13.28 34.69 -11.71
CA PRO A 49 -14.42 34.13 -12.42
C PRO A 49 -14.73 34.83 -13.75
N GLU A 50 -14.62 36.16 -13.78
CA GLU A 50 -14.83 36.99 -14.97
C GLU A 50 -13.75 36.77 -16.02
N GLY A 51 -12.48 36.69 -15.60
CA GLY A 51 -11.35 36.40 -16.49
C GLY A 51 -11.46 35.01 -17.13
N LYS A 52 -11.84 34.01 -16.34
CA LYS A 52 -12.09 32.65 -16.84
C LYS A 52 -13.26 32.59 -17.80
N ALA A 53 -14.40 33.20 -17.45
CA ALA A 53 -15.59 33.24 -18.30
C ALA A 53 -15.33 33.94 -19.64
N MET A 54 -14.50 34.98 -19.67
CA MET A 54 -14.07 35.65 -20.90
C MET A 54 -13.32 34.65 -21.84
N ILE A 55 -12.40 33.88 -21.29
CA ILE A 55 -11.66 32.89 -22.08
C ILE A 55 -12.60 31.78 -22.58
N GLU A 56 -13.49 31.28 -21.72
CA GLU A 56 -14.48 30.24 -22.11
C GLU A 56 -15.43 30.72 -23.21
N ALA A 57 -15.86 31.96 -23.15
CA ALA A 57 -16.69 32.57 -24.21
C ALA A 57 -15.93 32.64 -25.54
N ASP A 58 -14.66 33.11 -25.52
CA ASP A 58 -13.81 33.19 -26.71
C ASP A 58 -13.51 31.81 -27.31
N ILE A 59 -13.31 30.79 -26.47
CA ILE A 59 -13.13 29.40 -26.93
C ILE A 59 -14.36 28.97 -27.76
N ALA A 60 -15.54 29.23 -27.23
CA ALA A 60 -16.77 28.84 -27.90
C ALA A 60 -17.06 29.69 -29.17
N GLU A 61 -16.88 31.01 -29.10
CA GLU A 61 -17.20 31.93 -30.22
C GLU A 61 -16.22 31.77 -31.38
N ASN A 62 -14.93 31.56 -31.10
CA ASN A 62 -13.90 31.49 -32.12
C ASN A 62 -13.47 30.06 -32.44
N GLU A 63 -14.10 29.06 -31.84
CA GLU A 63 -13.75 27.64 -32.00
C GLU A 63 -12.25 27.42 -31.76
N LEU A 64 -11.73 27.95 -30.63
CA LEU A 64 -10.30 27.89 -30.35
C LEU A 64 -9.88 26.45 -30.01
N ASP A 65 -8.80 26.00 -30.63
CA ASP A 65 -8.17 24.71 -30.37
C ASP A 65 -6.96 24.82 -29.42
N GLY A 66 -6.54 26.07 -29.13
CA GLY A 66 -5.47 26.35 -28.19
C GLY A 66 -5.61 27.70 -27.48
N VAL A 67 -5.20 27.74 -26.22
CA VAL A 67 -5.20 28.92 -25.36
C VAL A 67 -3.83 29.14 -24.75
N VAL A 68 -3.26 30.32 -24.90
CA VAL A 68 -2.01 30.76 -24.28
C VAL A 68 -2.34 31.74 -23.17
N CYS A 69 -2.17 31.32 -21.91
CA CYS A 69 -2.41 32.15 -20.72
C CYS A 69 -1.07 32.72 -20.19
N CYS A 70 -0.80 33.96 -20.50
CA CYS A 70 0.39 34.70 -20.10
C CYS A 70 0.14 35.34 -18.71
N ALA A 71 0.58 34.67 -17.64
CA ALA A 71 0.25 35.03 -16.27
C ALA A 71 1.34 34.58 -15.28
N CYS A 72 0.92 34.04 -14.13
CA CYS A 72 1.77 33.40 -13.15
C CYS A 72 2.28 32.03 -13.61
N SER A 73 3.19 31.44 -12.84
CA SER A 73 3.76 30.09 -13.07
C SER A 73 2.68 29.03 -13.32
N PRO A 74 2.94 28.06 -14.23
CA PRO A 74 2.04 26.91 -14.44
C PRO A 74 1.75 26.10 -13.17
N ARG A 75 2.62 26.19 -12.16
CA ARG A 75 2.44 25.52 -10.85
C ARG A 75 1.40 26.19 -9.96
N VAL A 76 1.00 27.42 -10.28
CA VAL A 76 0.02 28.21 -9.52
C VAL A 76 -1.28 28.29 -10.32
N LYS A 77 -2.44 28.16 -9.65
CA LYS A 77 -3.75 28.24 -10.32
C LYS A 77 -3.95 27.25 -11.47
N TRP A 78 -3.32 26.08 -11.36
CA TRP A 78 -3.42 25.01 -12.38
C TRP A 78 -4.86 24.49 -12.53
N ASP A 79 -5.63 24.54 -11.46
CA ASP A 79 -7.04 24.16 -11.38
C ASP A 79 -7.98 25.14 -12.06
N VAL A 80 -7.63 26.44 -12.08
CA VAL A 80 -8.42 27.50 -12.68
C VAL A 80 -8.34 27.46 -14.21
N PHE A 81 -7.12 27.31 -14.76
CA PHE A 81 -6.87 27.32 -16.21
C PHE A 81 -7.04 25.95 -16.84
N LYS A 82 -8.14 25.29 -16.51
CA LYS A 82 -8.66 24.11 -17.19
C LYS A 82 -9.93 24.48 -17.92
N PHE A 83 -10.00 24.09 -19.18
CA PHE A 83 -11.15 24.32 -20.02
C PHE A 83 -11.67 23.00 -20.55
N ASP A 84 -12.97 22.87 -20.68
CA ASP A 84 -13.61 21.66 -21.17
C ASP A 84 -13.38 21.48 -22.70
N GLY A 85 -13.31 20.22 -23.13
CA GLY A 85 -13.12 19.87 -24.53
C GLY A 85 -11.68 19.74 -24.98
N PRO A 86 -11.42 19.71 -26.30
CA PRO A 86 -10.11 19.42 -26.87
C PRO A 86 -9.14 20.60 -26.89
N THR A 87 -9.46 21.70 -26.19
CA THR A 87 -8.65 22.91 -26.18
C THR A 87 -7.35 22.70 -25.42
N GLN A 88 -6.21 22.90 -26.10
CA GLN A 88 -4.90 22.88 -25.46
C GLN A 88 -4.66 24.14 -24.65
N VAL A 89 -3.95 24.04 -23.54
CA VAL A 89 -3.59 25.19 -22.70
C VAL A 89 -2.08 25.27 -22.52
N GLU A 90 -1.51 26.38 -22.97
CA GLU A 90 -0.12 26.73 -22.65
C GLU A 90 -0.09 27.86 -21.64
N ARG A 91 0.76 27.71 -20.63
CA ARG A 91 0.93 28.66 -19.54
C ARG A 91 2.29 29.35 -19.68
N VAL A 92 2.27 30.65 -20.04
CA VAL A 92 3.45 31.49 -20.14
C VAL A 92 3.68 32.21 -18.83
N ASN A 93 4.83 31.98 -18.21
CA ASN A 93 5.17 32.54 -16.92
C ASN A 93 5.77 33.96 -17.07
N LEU A 94 4.93 34.99 -17.05
CA LEU A 94 5.37 36.39 -17.06
C LEU A 94 5.69 36.91 -15.65
N ARG A 95 4.99 36.43 -14.63
CA ARG A 95 5.18 36.95 -13.26
C ARG A 95 6.55 36.58 -12.70
N GLU A 96 6.84 35.31 -12.56
CA GLU A 96 8.01 34.81 -11.87
C GLU A 96 9.26 34.86 -12.76
N PHE A 97 9.10 34.63 -14.09
CA PHE A 97 10.25 34.54 -15.00
C PHE A 97 10.57 35.86 -15.73
N CYS A 98 9.69 36.85 -15.62
CA CYS A 98 9.92 38.16 -16.22
C CYS A 98 9.86 39.26 -15.15
N VAL A 99 8.66 39.58 -14.65
CA VAL A 99 8.45 40.74 -13.78
C VAL A 99 9.19 40.63 -12.44
N TRP A 100 9.18 39.49 -11.78
CA TRP A 100 9.80 39.34 -10.45
C TRP A 100 11.28 38.97 -10.50
N SER A 101 11.80 38.50 -11.64
CA SER A 101 13.18 38.05 -11.76
C SER A 101 14.07 39.00 -12.56
N PHE A 102 13.50 40.05 -13.13
CA PHE A 102 14.21 40.95 -13.99
C PHE A 102 13.84 42.41 -13.67
N GLU A 103 14.83 43.29 -13.67
CA GLU A 103 14.68 44.71 -13.54
C GLU A 103 15.36 45.41 -14.72
N ASP A 104 14.70 46.38 -15.34
CA ASP A 104 15.26 47.11 -16.47
C ASP A 104 16.48 47.90 -16.04
N ASP A 105 17.55 47.83 -16.81
CA ASP A 105 18.66 48.74 -16.68
C ASP A 105 18.19 50.19 -17.00
N PRO A 106 18.33 51.15 -16.09
CA PRO A 106 17.96 52.52 -16.38
C PRO A 106 18.59 53.15 -17.64
N LYS A 107 19.69 52.57 -18.12
CA LYS A 107 20.37 52.95 -19.37
C LYS A 107 19.79 52.29 -20.61
N LEU A 108 19.03 51.24 -20.42
CA LEU A 108 18.46 50.45 -21.52
C LEU A 108 17.01 50.09 -21.17
N PRO A 109 16.09 51.07 -21.05
CA PRO A 109 14.71 50.82 -20.67
C PRO A 109 13.98 49.95 -21.72
N GLY A 110 13.00 49.13 -21.27
CA GLY A 110 12.16 48.30 -22.12
C GLY A 110 12.68 46.89 -22.36
N GLN A 111 13.74 46.47 -21.69
CA GLN A 111 14.25 45.08 -21.79
C GLN A 111 13.24 44.07 -21.25
N MET A 112 12.55 44.39 -20.15
CA MET A 112 11.52 43.54 -19.58
C MET A 112 10.39 43.29 -20.58
N GLU A 113 9.98 44.29 -21.32
CA GLU A 113 8.96 44.18 -22.37
C GLU A 113 9.44 43.24 -23.53
N VAL A 114 10.71 43.31 -23.93
CA VAL A 114 11.30 42.43 -24.93
C VAL A 114 11.27 40.98 -24.41
N ILE A 115 11.67 40.72 -23.18
CA ILE A 115 11.65 39.42 -22.56
C ILE A 115 10.19 38.88 -22.51
N ALA A 116 9.22 39.70 -22.12
CA ALA A 116 7.81 39.31 -22.11
C ALA A 116 7.31 38.92 -23.51
N LYS A 117 7.66 39.68 -24.55
CA LYS A 117 7.32 39.38 -25.94
C LYS A 117 7.95 38.06 -26.43
N ASP A 118 9.20 37.78 -26.03
CA ASP A 118 9.86 36.51 -26.36
C ASP A 118 9.16 35.33 -25.67
N TYR A 119 8.80 35.43 -24.40
CA TYR A 119 8.03 34.40 -23.70
C TYR A 119 6.67 34.15 -24.35
N ILE A 120 5.95 35.20 -24.75
CA ILE A 120 4.68 35.09 -25.46
C ILE A 120 4.88 34.34 -26.79
N ASN A 121 5.88 34.73 -27.57
CA ASN A 121 6.21 34.09 -28.86
C ASN A 121 6.58 32.59 -28.66
N MET A 122 7.35 32.27 -27.60
CA MET A 122 7.69 30.89 -27.28
C MET A 122 6.43 30.09 -26.91
N GLY A 123 5.52 30.65 -26.12
CA GLY A 123 4.27 30.01 -25.77
C GLY A 123 3.39 29.72 -26.98
N ILE A 124 3.22 30.70 -27.88
CA ILE A 124 2.47 30.54 -29.11
C ILE A 124 3.11 29.46 -30.01
N ALA A 125 4.43 29.53 -30.20
CA ALA A 125 5.15 28.55 -31.02
C ALA A 125 5.06 27.13 -30.44
N LYS A 126 5.16 27.00 -29.12
CA LYS A 126 5.04 25.72 -28.41
C LYS A 126 3.69 25.09 -28.62
N ILE A 127 2.60 25.81 -28.37
CA ILE A 127 1.25 25.27 -28.51
C ILE A 127 0.89 24.95 -29.96
N ASN A 128 1.33 25.78 -30.88
CA ASN A 128 1.18 25.51 -32.33
C ASN A 128 1.92 24.25 -32.77
N GLY A 129 3.11 24.00 -32.25
CA GLY A 129 3.91 22.81 -32.52
C GLY A 129 3.50 21.57 -31.74
N SER A 130 2.57 21.68 -30.79
CA SER A 130 2.14 20.58 -29.93
C SER A 130 0.91 19.86 -30.52
N ASN A 131 0.78 18.58 -30.20
CA ASN A 131 -0.42 17.81 -30.44
C ASN A 131 -0.95 17.32 -29.09
N ILE A 132 -2.29 17.30 -28.94
CA ILE A 132 -2.89 16.59 -27.81
C ILE A 132 -2.60 15.10 -28.03
N PRO A 133 -1.91 14.43 -27.05
CA PRO A 133 -1.76 13.00 -27.13
C PRO A 133 -3.13 12.34 -27.21
N ASN A 134 -3.33 11.54 -28.23
CA ASN A 134 -4.50 10.68 -28.31
C ASN A 134 -4.03 9.24 -27.99
N PRO A 135 -4.04 8.84 -26.72
CA PRO A 135 -3.59 7.50 -26.37
C PRO A 135 -4.56 6.48 -26.96
N GLU A 136 -4.04 5.51 -27.66
CA GLU A 136 -4.77 4.28 -27.93
C GLU A 136 -4.88 3.51 -26.62
N LEU A 137 -6.01 3.65 -25.94
CA LEU A 137 -6.31 2.85 -24.78
C LEU A 137 -6.94 1.55 -25.30
N PRO A 138 -6.29 0.39 -25.12
CA PRO A 138 -6.93 -0.87 -25.41
C PRO A 138 -8.22 -0.98 -24.58
N GLU A 139 -9.26 -1.56 -25.15
CA GLU A 139 -10.44 -1.91 -24.39
C GLU A 139 -10.04 -2.82 -23.24
N THR A 140 -10.38 -2.45 -22.02
CA THR A 140 -10.09 -3.22 -20.82
C THR A 140 -11.38 -3.75 -20.22
N VAL A 141 -11.32 -4.99 -19.71
CA VAL A 141 -12.44 -5.59 -18.99
C VAL A 141 -12.61 -4.91 -17.64
N LYS A 142 -13.79 -4.31 -17.40
CA LYS A 142 -14.11 -3.62 -16.15
C LYS A 142 -14.61 -4.60 -15.08
N ALA A 143 -13.88 -5.69 -14.88
CA ALA A 143 -14.15 -6.67 -13.86
C ALA A 143 -12.87 -6.95 -13.07
N VAL A 144 -13.02 -7.20 -11.78
CA VAL A 144 -11.92 -7.50 -10.84
C VAL A 144 -12.11 -8.90 -10.29
N MET A 145 -11.08 -9.75 -10.38
CA MET A 145 -11.07 -11.00 -9.63
C MET A 145 -10.43 -10.79 -8.26
N VAL A 146 -11.09 -11.25 -7.22
CA VAL A 146 -10.55 -11.30 -5.86
C VAL A 146 -10.32 -12.77 -5.50
N MET A 147 -9.07 -13.12 -5.16
CA MET A 147 -8.70 -14.47 -4.75
C MET A 147 -8.61 -14.54 -3.24
N GLY A 148 -9.50 -15.36 -2.65
CA GLY A 148 -9.65 -15.55 -1.21
C GLY A 148 -10.85 -14.80 -0.64
N GLY A 149 -11.78 -15.55 -0.05
CA GLY A 149 -13.01 -15.07 0.58
C GLY A 149 -12.86 -14.82 2.09
N GLY A 150 -11.64 -14.54 2.57
CA GLY A 150 -11.39 -14.10 3.94
C GLY A 150 -11.74 -12.63 4.17
N PHE A 151 -11.50 -12.12 5.38
CA PHE A 151 -11.80 -10.74 5.76
C PHE A 151 -11.29 -9.71 4.74
N THR A 152 -10.04 -9.83 4.33
CA THR A 152 -9.42 -8.93 3.33
C THR A 152 -10.11 -9.02 1.97
N GLY A 153 -10.38 -10.23 1.49
CA GLY A 153 -11.00 -10.42 0.18
C GLY A 153 -12.45 -9.95 0.13
N LEU A 154 -13.21 -10.15 1.20
CA LEU A 154 -14.59 -9.63 1.32
C LEU A 154 -14.60 -8.10 1.23
N ASN A 155 -13.72 -7.42 1.97
CA ASN A 155 -13.57 -5.97 1.92
C ASN A 155 -13.11 -5.49 0.53
N ALA A 156 -12.15 -6.17 -0.09
CA ALA A 156 -11.69 -5.83 -1.43
C ALA A 156 -12.82 -5.96 -2.46
N ALA A 157 -13.62 -7.02 -2.39
CA ALA A 157 -14.75 -7.24 -3.27
C ALA A 157 -15.83 -6.17 -3.12
N LEU A 158 -16.21 -5.83 -1.89
CA LEU A 158 -17.20 -4.79 -1.61
C LEU A 158 -16.72 -3.41 -2.08
N ASN A 159 -15.46 -3.08 -1.83
CA ASN A 159 -14.88 -1.81 -2.27
C ASN A 159 -14.83 -1.71 -3.79
N ALA A 160 -14.40 -2.75 -4.50
CA ALA A 160 -14.40 -2.77 -5.96
C ALA A 160 -15.82 -2.64 -6.54
N ALA A 161 -16.79 -3.36 -5.96
CA ALA A 161 -18.20 -3.27 -6.37
C ALA A 161 -18.79 -1.87 -6.12
N SER A 162 -18.42 -1.21 -5.00
CA SER A 162 -18.88 0.16 -4.69
C SER A 162 -18.38 1.20 -5.69
N LEU A 163 -17.20 0.96 -6.29
CA LEU A 163 -16.63 1.78 -7.36
C LEU A 163 -17.25 1.50 -8.74
N GLY A 164 -18.18 0.55 -8.82
CA GLY A 164 -18.92 0.24 -10.04
C GLY A 164 -18.37 -0.93 -10.86
N TYR A 165 -17.29 -1.57 -10.44
CA TYR A 165 -16.74 -2.74 -11.13
C TYR A 165 -17.57 -4.00 -10.86
N ASP A 166 -17.63 -4.88 -11.84
CA ASP A 166 -18.08 -6.25 -11.61
C ASP A 166 -16.96 -7.03 -10.91
N VAL A 167 -17.32 -7.89 -9.95
CA VAL A 167 -16.35 -8.61 -9.13
C VAL A 167 -16.59 -10.11 -9.20
N VAL A 168 -15.51 -10.86 -9.37
CA VAL A 168 -15.51 -12.32 -9.25
C VAL A 168 -14.70 -12.68 -8.02
N LEU A 169 -15.35 -13.18 -6.97
CA LEU A 169 -14.70 -13.65 -5.75
C LEU A 169 -14.53 -15.17 -5.81
N VAL A 170 -13.28 -15.65 -5.69
CA VAL A 170 -12.95 -17.07 -5.71
C VAL A 170 -12.43 -17.51 -4.34
N GLU A 171 -13.10 -18.50 -3.73
CA GLU A 171 -12.72 -19.05 -2.43
C GLU A 171 -12.55 -20.58 -2.56
N LYS A 172 -11.43 -21.08 -2.01
CA LYS A 172 -11.10 -22.52 -2.06
C LYS A 172 -11.95 -23.38 -1.13
N GLU A 173 -12.37 -22.80 -0.02
CA GLU A 173 -13.23 -23.46 0.98
C GLU A 173 -14.71 -23.30 0.61
N ASP A 174 -15.56 -24.16 1.17
CA ASP A 174 -17.01 -24.08 0.95
C ASP A 174 -17.68 -22.90 1.67
N LYS A 175 -16.93 -22.22 2.54
CA LYS A 175 -17.41 -21.10 3.38
C LYS A 175 -16.54 -19.87 3.22
N LEU A 176 -17.18 -18.71 3.23
CA LEU A 176 -16.51 -17.40 3.31
C LEU A 176 -16.10 -17.06 4.74
N GLY A 177 -15.29 -16.00 4.88
CA GLY A 177 -14.86 -15.42 6.16
C GLY A 177 -13.43 -15.79 6.57
N GLY A 178 -12.89 -16.89 6.04
CA GLY A 178 -11.52 -17.32 6.30
C GLY A 178 -11.22 -17.46 7.81
N LYS A 179 -10.04 -16.97 8.23
CA LYS A 179 -9.64 -17.06 9.66
C LYS A 179 -10.47 -16.18 10.58
N ALA A 180 -10.98 -15.05 10.10
CA ALA A 180 -11.81 -14.15 10.90
C ALA A 180 -13.12 -14.80 11.38
N ALA A 181 -13.65 -15.75 10.62
CA ALA A 181 -14.85 -16.51 10.99
C ALA A 181 -14.63 -17.52 12.12
N VAL A 182 -13.36 -17.85 12.44
CA VAL A 182 -13.04 -18.79 13.52
C VAL A 182 -12.38 -18.12 14.72
N PHE A 183 -12.08 -16.82 14.67
CA PHE A 183 -11.58 -16.07 15.80
C PHE A 183 -12.72 -15.73 16.77
N LYS A 184 -12.47 -15.84 18.05
CA LYS A 184 -13.40 -15.43 19.09
C LYS A 184 -13.68 -13.93 19.04
N ALA A 185 -12.63 -13.14 18.85
CA ALA A 185 -12.70 -11.69 18.67
C ALA A 185 -11.49 -11.16 17.91
N SER A 186 -11.53 -9.88 17.58
CA SER A 186 -10.40 -9.09 17.09
C SER A 186 -9.88 -8.17 18.21
N PHE A 187 -8.63 -7.74 18.12
CA PHE A 187 -8.20 -6.52 18.80
C PHE A 187 -8.93 -5.30 18.20
N PRO A 188 -8.91 -4.13 18.86
CA PRO A 188 -9.82 -3.04 18.51
C PRO A 188 -9.68 -2.55 17.06
N LEU A 189 -10.80 -2.51 16.34
CA LEU A 189 -10.93 -1.96 14.99
C LEU A 189 -11.60 -0.57 15.00
N ALA A 190 -12.28 -0.21 16.10
CA ALA A 190 -13.02 1.04 16.23
C ALA A 190 -12.95 1.58 17.66
N TYR A 191 -13.30 2.87 17.81
CA TYR A 191 -13.41 3.53 19.12
C TYR A 191 -14.26 2.70 20.08
N PRO A 192 -13.90 2.56 21.39
CA PRO A 192 -12.88 3.34 22.11
C PRO A 192 -11.43 2.79 22.06
N TYR A 193 -11.15 1.74 21.33
CA TYR A 193 -9.85 1.09 21.19
C TYR A 193 -9.24 0.52 22.48
N ASP A 194 -10.07 0.18 23.46
CA ASP A 194 -9.64 -0.27 24.79
C ASP A 194 -10.02 -1.73 25.12
N ARG A 195 -10.71 -2.41 24.23
CA ARG A 195 -11.24 -3.77 24.44
C ARG A 195 -11.32 -4.60 23.17
N ASN A 196 -11.43 -5.92 23.35
CA ASN A 196 -11.72 -6.83 22.24
C ASN A 196 -13.05 -6.47 21.57
N GLN A 197 -13.11 -6.66 20.26
CA GLN A 197 -14.30 -6.39 19.46
C GLN A 197 -14.64 -7.60 18.58
N GLU A 198 -15.88 -7.71 18.16
CA GLU A 198 -16.29 -8.69 17.18
C GLU A 198 -15.55 -8.47 15.85
N THR A 199 -15.30 -9.54 15.12
CA THR A 199 -14.61 -9.44 13.81
C THR A 199 -15.47 -8.75 12.75
N GLY A 200 -16.78 -8.75 12.91
CA GLY A 200 -17.73 -8.20 11.93
C GLY A 200 -17.82 -8.98 10.62
N VAL A 201 -17.15 -10.11 10.53
CA VAL A 201 -17.01 -10.88 9.26
C VAL A 201 -18.33 -11.44 8.76
N GLU A 202 -19.27 -11.78 9.64
CA GLU A 202 -20.60 -12.27 9.26
C GLU A 202 -21.40 -11.22 8.48
N GLY A 203 -21.32 -9.96 8.92
CA GLY A 203 -21.91 -8.83 8.19
C GLY A 203 -21.30 -8.67 6.80
N LEU A 204 -19.96 -8.74 6.68
CA LEU A 204 -19.26 -8.67 5.41
C LEU A 204 -19.64 -9.81 4.46
N ILE A 205 -19.84 -11.02 5.00
CA ILE A 205 -20.29 -12.16 4.20
C ILE A 205 -21.69 -11.90 3.65
N ALA A 206 -22.61 -11.44 4.48
CA ALA A 206 -23.98 -11.13 4.07
C ALA A 206 -24.01 -10.01 3.01
N ASP A 207 -23.20 -8.96 3.19
CA ASP A 207 -23.09 -7.85 2.23
C ASP A 207 -22.54 -8.32 0.87
N VAL A 208 -21.52 -9.20 0.86
CA VAL A 208 -20.96 -9.77 -0.36
C VAL A 208 -21.96 -10.68 -1.07
N GLU A 209 -22.60 -11.59 -0.35
CA GLU A 209 -23.58 -12.52 -0.94
C GLU A 209 -24.86 -11.81 -1.41
N GLY A 210 -25.20 -10.68 -0.80
CA GLY A 210 -26.33 -9.83 -1.20
C GLY A 210 -26.02 -8.85 -2.35
N ASN A 211 -24.77 -8.68 -2.76
CA ASN A 211 -24.37 -7.69 -3.74
C ASN A 211 -24.46 -8.23 -5.17
N GLY A 212 -25.38 -7.68 -5.97
CA GLY A 212 -25.61 -8.12 -7.35
C GLY A 212 -24.44 -7.92 -8.33
N LYS A 213 -23.38 -7.17 -7.94
CA LYS A 213 -22.16 -6.99 -8.73
C LYS A 213 -21.06 -8.00 -8.39
N ILE A 214 -21.25 -8.80 -7.33
CA ILE A 214 -20.24 -9.77 -6.87
C ILE A 214 -20.70 -11.17 -7.17
N LYS A 215 -20.00 -11.85 -8.07
CA LYS A 215 -20.21 -13.28 -8.34
C LYS A 215 -19.24 -14.09 -7.47
N VAL A 216 -19.76 -14.95 -6.60
CA VAL A 216 -18.97 -15.75 -5.67
C VAL A 216 -18.85 -17.19 -6.14
N PHE A 217 -17.62 -17.70 -6.22
CA PHE A 217 -17.29 -19.10 -6.44
C PHE A 217 -16.63 -19.69 -5.19
N LYS A 218 -17.30 -20.64 -4.55
CA LYS A 218 -16.80 -21.36 -3.34
C LYS A 218 -16.39 -22.79 -3.71
N GLY A 219 -15.52 -23.42 -2.92
CA GLY A 219 -15.06 -24.78 -3.11
C GLY A 219 -14.22 -24.96 -4.37
N THR A 220 -13.57 -23.89 -4.88
CA THR A 220 -12.77 -23.96 -6.11
C THR A 220 -11.55 -23.04 -6.04
N THR A 221 -10.60 -23.30 -6.91
CA THR A 221 -9.36 -22.54 -7.03
C THR A 221 -9.15 -22.07 -8.47
N VAL A 222 -8.31 -21.08 -8.66
CA VAL A 222 -7.85 -20.68 -10.00
C VAL A 222 -6.91 -21.75 -10.54
N LYS A 223 -7.20 -22.26 -11.73
CA LYS A 223 -6.39 -23.27 -12.42
C LYS A 223 -5.37 -22.62 -13.34
N ALA A 224 -5.77 -21.62 -14.09
CA ALA A 224 -4.90 -20.89 -15.02
C ALA A 224 -5.38 -19.46 -15.22
N VAL A 225 -4.44 -18.59 -15.51
CA VAL A 225 -4.66 -17.20 -15.95
C VAL A 225 -3.82 -16.99 -17.21
N GLU A 226 -4.47 -16.51 -18.27
CA GLU A 226 -3.85 -16.22 -19.57
C GLU A 226 -4.16 -14.79 -19.98
N GLY A 227 -3.43 -14.23 -20.94
CA GLY A 227 -3.67 -12.90 -21.44
C GLY A 227 -2.69 -11.86 -20.90
N ALA A 228 -3.16 -10.62 -20.79
CA ALA A 228 -2.35 -9.47 -20.40
C ALA A 228 -3.09 -8.55 -19.42
N PRO A 229 -2.39 -7.64 -18.74
CA PRO A 229 -3.02 -6.63 -17.89
C PRO A 229 -4.18 -5.91 -18.61
N GLY A 230 -5.33 -5.87 -17.98
CA GLY A 230 -6.56 -5.34 -18.57
C GLY A 230 -7.43 -6.38 -19.27
N ASN A 231 -6.88 -7.53 -19.68
CA ASN A 231 -7.58 -8.59 -20.43
C ASN A 231 -7.05 -9.97 -20.03
N TYR A 232 -7.35 -10.41 -18.83
CA TYR A 232 -7.02 -11.75 -18.35
C TYR A 232 -8.18 -12.72 -18.59
N ASN A 233 -7.88 -13.89 -19.12
CA ASN A 233 -8.77 -15.04 -19.20
C ASN A 233 -8.47 -15.97 -18.03
N VAL A 234 -9.42 -16.17 -17.15
CA VAL A 234 -9.28 -17.00 -15.96
C VAL A 234 -10.05 -18.31 -16.15
N THR A 235 -9.41 -19.42 -15.84
CA THR A 235 -10.06 -20.73 -15.77
C THR A 235 -9.97 -21.26 -14.34
N LEU A 236 -11.11 -21.65 -13.76
CA LEU A 236 -11.20 -22.26 -12.44
C LEU A 236 -11.04 -23.79 -12.51
N ALA A 237 -10.70 -24.39 -11.37
CA ALA A 237 -10.56 -25.85 -11.27
C ALA A 237 -11.87 -26.61 -11.54
N ASN A 238 -13.02 -26.00 -11.30
CA ASN A 238 -14.35 -26.55 -11.61
C ASN A 238 -14.75 -26.43 -13.09
N GLY A 239 -13.89 -25.82 -13.94
CA GLY A 239 -14.12 -25.67 -15.38
C GLY A 239 -14.81 -24.36 -15.79
N GLU A 240 -15.24 -23.52 -14.85
CA GLU A 240 -15.75 -22.17 -15.15
C GLU A 240 -14.64 -21.30 -15.71
N ALA A 241 -14.98 -20.42 -16.66
CA ALA A 241 -14.05 -19.47 -17.24
C ALA A 241 -14.72 -18.09 -17.40
N PHE A 242 -13.92 -17.03 -17.26
CA PHE A 242 -14.38 -15.65 -17.38
C PHE A 242 -13.21 -14.69 -17.67
N GLU A 243 -13.56 -13.50 -18.14
CA GLU A 243 -12.61 -12.42 -18.42
C GLU A 243 -12.60 -11.39 -17.31
N ILE A 244 -11.41 -10.87 -16.97
CA ILE A 244 -11.21 -9.81 -15.96
C ILE A 244 -10.10 -8.85 -16.39
N GLY A 245 -10.14 -7.63 -15.85
CA GLY A 245 -9.09 -6.63 -16.08
C GLY A 245 -7.96 -6.67 -15.06
N SER A 246 -8.24 -7.09 -13.82
CA SER A 246 -7.25 -7.10 -12.75
C SER A 246 -7.53 -8.19 -11.70
N ILE A 247 -6.50 -8.49 -10.91
CA ILE A 247 -6.51 -9.54 -9.89
C ILE A 247 -6.10 -8.95 -8.55
N VAL A 248 -6.84 -9.25 -7.49
CA VAL A 248 -6.48 -8.96 -6.11
C VAL A 248 -6.18 -10.28 -5.39
N LEU A 249 -4.93 -10.43 -4.95
CA LEU A 249 -4.49 -11.55 -4.13
C LEU A 249 -4.83 -11.26 -2.66
N ALA A 250 -5.76 -12.00 -2.09
CA ALA A 250 -6.18 -11.90 -0.70
C ALA A 250 -6.27 -13.29 -0.05
N THR A 251 -5.39 -14.20 -0.46
CA THR A 251 -5.39 -15.63 -0.09
C THR A 251 -4.95 -15.91 1.34
N GLY A 252 -4.42 -14.88 2.02
CA GLY A 252 -4.11 -14.94 3.45
C GLY A 252 -2.82 -15.69 3.77
N TRP A 253 -2.79 -16.33 4.94
CA TRP A 253 -1.59 -16.91 5.53
C TRP A 253 -1.89 -18.23 6.24
N VAL A 254 -0.83 -18.99 6.53
CA VAL A 254 -0.85 -20.15 7.40
C VAL A 254 0.12 -19.95 8.57
N PRO A 255 -0.10 -20.58 9.74
CA PRO A 255 0.89 -20.58 10.80
C PRO A 255 2.18 -21.22 10.33
N GLY A 256 3.31 -20.65 10.72
CA GLY A 256 4.62 -21.28 10.55
C GLY A 256 4.73 -22.60 11.30
N ASP A 257 5.74 -23.41 10.95
CA ASP A 257 5.95 -24.73 11.54
C ASP A 257 6.29 -24.59 13.04
N ALA A 258 5.40 -25.09 13.89
CA ALA A 258 5.54 -24.99 15.33
C ALA A 258 6.66 -25.90 15.91
N LYS A 259 7.29 -26.78 15.09
CA LYS A 259 8.44 -27.60 15.56
C LYS A 259 9.59 -26.74 16.11
N TYR A 260 9.74 -25.53 15.62
CA TYR A 260 10.75 -24.58 16.10
C TYR A 260 10.51 -24.08 17.53
N LEU A 261 9.32 -24.31 18.06
CA LEU A 261 8.94 -24.00 19.43
C LEU A 261 9.19 -25.16 20.41
N GLU A 262 9.75 -26.30 19.94
CA GLU A 262 10.10 -27.44 20.81
C GLU A 262 11.05 -27.07 21.96
N PRO A 263 12.03 -26.17 21.83
CA PRO A 263 12.83 -25.74 22.96
C PRO A 263 12.05 -25.08 24.09
N LEU A 264 10.88 -24.51 23.76
CA LEU A 264 9.92 -23.93 24.71
C LEU A 264 8.84 -24.92 25.15
N GLY A 265 9.04 -26.22 24.90
CA GLY A 265 8.16 -27.30 25.35
C GLY A 265 7.00 -27.65 24.42
N TYR A 266 6.82 -26.97 23.30
CA TYR A 266 5.76 -27.31 22.34
C TYR A 266 5.93 -28.76 21.82
N GLY A 267 4.81 -29.46 21.73
CA GLY A 267 4.82 -30.88 21.31
C GLY A 267 5.37 -31.88 22.34
N LYS A 268 6.03 -31.39 23.41
CA LYS A 268 6.57 -32.20 24.52
C LYS A 268 5.72 -32.07 25.78
N ILE A 269 5.30 -30.86 26.11
CA ILE A 269 4.47 -30.54 27.25
C ILE A 269 3.05 -30.27 26.75
N LYS A 270 2.09 -31.07 27.21
CA LYS A 270 0.69 -31.04 26.72
C LYS A 270 0.03 -29.66 26.84
N ASN A 271 0.42 -28.89 27.85
CA ASN A 271 -0.19 -27.60 28.16
C ASN A 271 0.57 -26.41 27.56
N VAL A 272 1.49 -26.65 26.60
CA VAL A 272 2.10 -25.62 25.78
C VAL A 272 1.40 -25.60 24.42
N LEU A 273 0.79 -24.49 24.08
CA LEU A 273 -0.07 -24.31 22.92
C LEU A 273 0.47 -23.19 22.02
N THR A 274 0.14 -23.23 20.75
CA THR A 274 0.31 -22.09 19.88
C THR A 274 -0.82 -21.06 20.09
N THR A 275 -0.58 -19.80 19.70
CA THR A 275 -1.62 -18.76 19.73
C THR A 275 -2.87 -19.16 18.95
N ARG A 276 -2.70 -19.93 17.86
CA ARG A 276 -3.83 -20.42 17.09
C ARG A 276 -4.64 -21.48 17.84
N GLU A 277 -3.99 -22.45 18.44
CA GLU A 277 -4.66 -23.49 19.22
C GLU A 277 -5.39 -22.89 20.42
N PHE A 278 -4.77 -21.91 21.07
CA PHE A 278 -5.39 -21.17 22.15
C PHE A 278 -6.62 -20.37 21.67
N GLU A 279 -6.53 -19.71 20.53
CA GLU A 279 -7.68 -18.98 19.96
C GLU A 279 -8.88 -19.89 19.68
N LEU A 280 -8.64 -21.06 19.08
CA LEU A 280 -9.71 -22.04 18.84
C LEU A 280 -10.34 -22.52 20.15
N LYS A 281 -9.51 -22.83 21.15
CA LYS A 281 -9.97 -23.20 22.49
C LYS A 281 -10.81 -22.09 23.13
N ALA A 282 -10.42 -20.84 22.94
CA ALA A 282 -11.16 -19.67 23.42
C ALA A 282 -12.51 -19.49 22.71
N ALA A 283 -12.54 -19.73 21.40
CA ALA A 283 -13.76 -19.65 20.59
C ALA A 283 -14.78 -20.74 20.95
N GLU A 284 -14.31 -21.94 21.32
CA GLU A 284 -15.15 -23.04 21.83
C GLU A 284 -15.72 -22.79 23.24
N GLY A 285 -15.31 -21.70 23.91
CA GLY A 285 -15.74 -21.40 25.28
C GLY A 285 -15.15 -22.33 26.36
N SER A 286 -14.07 -23.04 26.05
CA SER A 286 -13.42 -24.02 26.90
C SER A 286 -12.34 -23.46 27.84
N LEU A 287 -12.22 -22.12 27.93
CA LEU A 287 -11.37 -21.44 28.91
C LEU A 287 -12.06 -21.37 30.26
N GLY A 288 -11.40 -21.93 31.28
CA GLY A 288 -11.78 -21.72 32.69
C GLY A 288 -10.96 -20.62 33.34
N ALA A 289 -11.14 -20.41 34.64
CA ALA A 289 -10.29 -19.55 35.46
C ALA A 289 -8.93 -20.20 35.62
N GLN A 290 -8.02 -19.94 34.66
CA GLN A 290 -6.71 -20.54 34.57
C GLN A 290 -5.63 -19.47 34.66
N THR A 291 -4.42 -19.87 35.07
CA THR A 291 -3.23 -19.06 34.94
C THR A 291 -2.59 -19.36 33.60
N VAL A 292 -2.46 -18.36 32.72
CA VAL A 292 -1.88 -18.51 31.37
C VAL A 292 -0.66 -17.61 31.20
N CYS A 293 0.44 -18.16 30.73
CA CYS A 293 1.64 -17.41 30.39
C CYS A 293 1.81 -17.30 28.89
N PHE A 294 1.84 -16.07 28.36
CA PHE A 294 2.08 -15.74 26.96
C PHE A 294 3.55 -15.31 26.79
N ILE A 295 4.25 -15.91 25.85
CA ILE A 295 5.63 -15.55 25.47
C ILE A 295 5.57 -14.87 24.11
N CYS A 296 5.80 -13.54 24.06
CA CYS A 296 5.61 -12.77 22.83
C CYS A 296 6.77 -12.91 21.84
N ASP A 297 7.99 -13.07 22.32
CA ASP A 297 9.21 -13.04 21.51
C ASP A 297 9.97 -14.36 21.55
N PRO A 298 9.48 -15.43 20.93
CA PRO A 298 10.21 -16.69 20.83
C PRO A 298 11.28 -16.66 19.73
N GLY A 299 11.52 -15.52 19.07
CA GLY A 299 12.34 -15.38 17.88
C GLY A 299 13.75 -15.93 18.02
N LYS A 300 14.41 -15.75 19.20
CA LYS A 300 15.72 -16.34 19.51
C LYS A 300 15.75 -17.88 19.52
N PHE A 301 14.60 -18.53 19.63
CA PHE A 301 14.44 -19.99 19.57
C PHE A 301 14.05 -20.46 18.17
N MET A 302 13.76 -19.54 17.27
CA MET A 302 13.39 -19.81 15.89
C MET A 302 14.57 -19.65 14.92
N GLU A 303 15.79 -19.52 15.41
CA GLU A 303 17.01 -19.50 14.59
C GLU A 303 17.08 -20.78 13.73
N GLY A 304 17.25 -20.61 12.42
CA GLY A 304 17.33 -21.73 11.48
C GLY A 304 16.02 -22.09 10.77
N VAL A 305 14.96 -21.29 10.90
CA VAL A 305 13.75 -21.43 10.07
C VAL A 305 14.07 -20.97 8.64
N SER A 306 14.67 -21.86 7.87
CA SER A 306 14.65 -21.72 6.41
C SER A 306 13.36 -22.35 5.91
N TYR A 307 12.48 -21.56 5.30
CA TYR A 307 11.45 -22.15 4.48
C TYR A 307 12.15 -22.71 3.24
N GLU A 308 12.19 -24.03 3.14
CA GLU A 308 12.44 -24.67 1.87
C GLU A 308 11.23 -24.35 1.00
N ALA A 309 11.24 -23.16 0.40
CA ALA A 309 10.44 -22.90 -0.78
C ALA A 309 10.96 -23.90 -1.80
N GLY A 310 10.12 -24.84 -2.21
CA GLY A 310 10.48 -25.86 -3.19
C GLY A 310 10.71 -25.27 -4.58
N ALA A 311 11.75 -24.51 -4.74
CA ALA A 311 12.30 -24.08 -6.01
C ALA A 311 13.82 -24.02 -5.85
N VAL A 312 14.47 -25.06 -6.32
CA VAL A 312 15.90 -25.04 -6.56
C VAL A 312 16.18 -23.98 -7.62
N CYS A 313 16.59 -22.79 -7.18
CA CYS A 313 17.34 -21.90 -8.06
C CYS A 313 18.80 -22.32 -7.91
N GLU A 314 19.39 -22.85 -8.98
CA GLU A 314 20.84 -23.00 -9.07
C GLU A 314 21.48 -21.61 -8.85
N PRO A 315 22.62 -21.55 -8.14
CA PRO A 315 23.28 -20.27 -7.92
C PRO A 315 23.63 -19.65 -9.27
N VAL A 316 23.13 -18.44 -9.51
CA VAL A 316 23.52 -17.66 -10.70
C VAL A 316 25.00 -17.34 -10.50
N GLU A 317 25.85 -17.81 -11.44
CA GLU A 317 27.24 -17.39 -11.52
C GLU A 317 27.31 -15.87 -11.51
N GLU A 318 28.18 -15.31 -10.70
CA GLU A 318 28.45 -13.88 -10.63
C GLU A 318 28.64 -13.33 -12.04
N LEU A 319 27.77 -12.41 -12.46
CA LEU A 319 27.96 -11.67 -13.70
C LEU A 319 29.26 -10.88 -13.56
N PRO A 320 30.23 -11.05 -14.46
CA PRO A 320 31.47 -10.28 -14.39
C PRO A 320 31.10 -8.80 -14.56
N CYS A 321 31.62 -7.97 -13.64
CA CYS A 321 31.62 -6.52 -13.81
C CYS A 321 32.28 -6.20 -15.16
N ASP A 322 31.58 -5.43 -16.00
CA ASP A 322 32.12 -5.00 -17.28
C ASP A 322 33.31 -4.04 -17.03
N GLU A 323 34.54 -4.54 -17.16
CA GLU A 323 35.78 -3.78 -16.98
C GLU A 323 36.04 -2.75 -18.09
N THR A 324 35.07 -2.42 -18.95
CA THR A 324 35.26 -1.53 -20.10
C THR A 324 34.79 -0.08 -19.90
N ALA A 325 34.64 0.40 -18.66
CA ALA A 325 34.49 1.84 -18.41
C ALA A 325 35.83 2.45 -18.09
N GLU A 326 36.57 2.88 -19.15
CA GLU A 326 37.74 3.70 -18.98
C GLU A 326 37.41 5.08 -18.38
N GLY A 327 38.03 5.42 -17.27
CA GLY A 327 38.26 6.77 -16.84
C GLY A 327 37.61 7.28 -15.60
N GLY A 328 38.21 7.12 -14.44
CA GLY A 328 37.92 7.86 -13.21
C GLY A 328 38.59 7.20 -12.00
N GLU A 329 39.56 7.88 -11.44
CA GLU A 329 40.28 7.43 -10.24
C GLU A 329 39.30 7.24 -9.06
N GLY A 330 39.23 6.02 -8.52
CA GLY A 330 39.14 5.76 -7.07
C GLY A 330 37.79 5.99 -6.40
N GLU A 331 36.64 5.74 -7.03
CA GLU A 331 35.45 5.45 -6.25
C GLU A 331 35.33 3.92 -6.06
N GLU A 332 35.58 3.47 -4.83
CA GLU A 332 35.22 2.13 -4.42
C GLU A 332 33.72 1.97 -4.71
N CYS A 333 33.40 1.07 -5.64
CA CYS A 333 32.06 0.63 -5.88
C CYS A 333 31.56 0.09 -4.52
N GLU A 334 30.75 0.86 -3.80
CA GLU A 334 30.04 0.35 -2.62
C GLU A 334 29.17 -0.80 -3.13
N THR A 335 29.69 -2.02 -2.97
CA THR A 335 28.88 -3.22 -3.15
C THR A 335 27.74 -3.10 -2.18
N PHE A 336 26.54 -2.90 -2.69
CA PHE A 336 25.32 -2.92 -1.91
C PHE A 336 25.22 -4.29 -1.26
N VAL A 337 25.63 -4.36 0.00
CA VAL A 337 25.52 -5.57 0.79
C VAL A 337 24.05 -5.72 1.12
N TYR A 338 23.37 -6.64 0.42
CA TYR A 338 22.03 -7.05 0.83
C TYR A 338 22.09 -7.48 2.32
N PRO A 339 21.11 -7.08 3.14
CA PRO A 339 21.03 -7.57 4.51
C PRO A 339 21.11 -9.09 4.48
N ASP A 340 21.88 -9.65 5.38
CA ASP A 340 22.11 -11.08 5.38
C ASP A 340 20.79 -11.85 5.56
N LYS A 341 20.78 -13.11 5.19
CA LYS A 341 19.60 -14.00 5.26
C LYS A 341 18.96 -14.04 6.65
N GLU A 342 19.72 -13.77 7.71
CA GLU A 342 19.23 -13.78 9.09
C GLU A 342 18.31 -12.60 9.40
N SER A 343 18.59 -11.42 8.85
CA SER A 343 17.74 -10.25 9.05
C SER A 343 16.39 -10.35 8.30
N ALA A 344 16.34 -11.09 7.20
CA ALA A 344 15.12 -11.28 6.40
C ALA A 344 14.11 -12.24 7.04
N LYS A 345 14.56 -13.16 7.87
CA LYS A 345 13.71 -14.17 8.55
C LYS A 345 12.68 -13.56 9.49
N HIS A 346 12.87 -12.32 9.90
CA HIS A 346 11.93 -11.62 10.78
C HIS A 346 10.67 -11.09 10.10
N LEU A 347 10.60 -11.06 8.78
CA LEU A 347 9.43 -10.54 8.06
C LEU A 347 8.18 -11.40 8.29
N ALA A 348 8.33 -12.70 8.42
CA ALA A 348 7.22 -13.61 8.71
C ALA A 348 6.76 -13.55 10.18
N TYR A 349 7.55 -12.95 11.05
CA TYR A 349 7.30 -12.79 12.48
C TYR A 349 7.22 -11.31 12.84
N SER A 350 6.06 -10.84 13.27
CA SER A 350 5.82 -9.45 13.61
C SER A 350 5.62 -9.26 15.10
N SER A 351 6.53 -8.55 15.77
CA SER A 351 6.40 -8.22 17.20
C SER A 351 5.14 -7.40 17.49
N GLU A 352 4.69 -6.55 16.56
CA GLU A 352 3.43 -5.83 16.70
C GLU A 352 2.25 -6.80 16.80
N LEU A 353 2.14 -7.74 15.86
CA LEU A 353 1.05 -8.71 15.86
C LEU A 353 1.08 -9.64 17.06
N THR A 354 2.26 -10.13 17.43
CA THR A 354 2.38 -11.02 18.59
C THR A 354 2.02 -10.30 19.88
N SER A 355 2.39 -9.02 20.02
CA SER A 355 1.99 -8.18 21.15
C SER A 355 0.47 -7.99 21.19
N LEU A 356 -0.15 -7.59 20.08
CA LEU A 356 -1.59 -7.39 19.97
C LEU A 356 -2.40 -8.67 20.23
N VAL A 357 -1.93 -9.80 19.67
CA VAL A 357 -2.57 -11.11 19.87
C VAL A 357 -2.44 -11.56 21.32
N ALA A 358 -1.29 -11.37 21.96
CA ALA A 358 -1.09 -11.70 23.37
C ALA A 358 -2.01 -10.88 24.28
N LEU A 359 -2.14 -9.56 24.03
CA LEU A 359 -3.08 -8.69 24.76
C LEU A 359 -4.53 -9.14 24.56
N LYS A 360 -4.91 -9.47 23.32
CA LYS A 360 -6.25 -9.98 22.99
C LYS A 360 -6.57 -11.25 23.77
N GLN A 361 -5.66 -12.20 23.75
CA GLN A 361 -5.86 -13.50 24.39
C GLN A 361 -5.74 -13.41 25.93
N ALA A 362 -4.92 -12.50 26.45
CA ALA A 362 -4.89 -12.21 27.88
C ALA A 362 -6.22 -11.63 28.38
N ASN A 363 -6.89 -10.81 27.60
CA ASN A 363 -8.23 -10.34 27.93
C ASN A 363 -9.24 -11.49 27.99
N TYR A 364 -9.15 -12.51 27.12
CA TYR A 364 -10.01 -13.70 27.22
C TYR A 364 -9.81 -14.44 28.55
N VAL A 365 -8.56 -14.54 29.03
CA VAL A 365 -8.24 -15.17 30.32
C VAL A 365 -8.81 -14.36 31.45
N ALA A 366 -8.65 -13.05 31.45
CA ALA A 366 -9.17 -12.15 32.46
C ALA A 366 -10.72 -12.18 32.51
N GLU A 367 -11.40 -12.18 31.37
CA GLU A 367 -12.83 -12.29 31.23
C GLU A 367 -13.37 -13.64 31.79
N ALA A 368 -12.58 -14.71 31.66
CA ALA A 368 -12.88 -16.02 32.22
C ALA A 368 -12.57 -16.13 33.74
N GLY A 369 -12.11 -15.06 34.39
CA GLY A 369 -11.74 -15.01 35.81
C GLY A 369 -10.36 -15.60 36.13
N GLY A 370 -9.49 -15.79 35.11
CA GLY A 370 -8.11 -16.28 35.23
C GLY A 370 -7.09 -15.16 35.38
N MET A 371 -5.82 -15.54 35.38
CA MET A 371 -4.67 -14.63 35.43
C MET A 371 -3.82 -14.82 34.19
N ALA A 372 -3.44 -13.73 33.52
CA ALA A 372 -2.59 -13.74 32.35
C ALA A 372 -1.23 -13.09 32.63
N TYR A 373 -0.16 -13.80 32.34
CA TYR A 373 1.21 -13.27 32.34
C TYR A 373 1.69 -13.09 30.91
N ILE A 374 2.17 -11.92 30.55
CA ILE A 374 2.73 -11.63 29.23
C ILE A 374 4.23 -11.34 29.40
N LEU A 375 5.06 -12.23 28.90
CA LEU A 375 6.51 -12.07 28.85
C LEU A 375 6.92 -11.58 27.46
N TYR A 376 7.66 -10.47 27.43
CA TYR A 376 8.07 -9.83 26.17
C TYR A 376 9.50 -9.26 26.28
N ASP A 377 10.21 -9.23 25.19
CA ASP A 377 11.40 -8.42 25.04
C ASP A 377 11.05 -7.02 24.52
N HIS A 378 10.21 -6.95 23.49
CA HIS A 378 9.68 -5.71 22.94
C HIS A 378 8.14 -5.75 22.87
N MET A 379 7.49 -4.84 23.60
CA MET A 379 6.06 -4.63 23.48
C MET A 379 5.80 -3.56 22.41
N MET A 380 5.36 -4.00 21.24
CA MET A 380 5.10 -3.12 20.10
C MET A 380 3.61 -2.98 19.86
N VAL A 381 3.05 -1.88 20.32
CA VAL A 381 1.61 -1.57 20.19
C VAL A 381 1.45 -0.10 19.74
N PRO A 382 1.77 0.22 18.49
CA PRO A 382 1.80 1.59 18.01
C PRO A 382 0.42 2.18 17.73
N GLY A 383 0.35 3.49 17.70
CA GLY A 383 -0.78 4.29 17.22
C GLY A 383 -2.03 4.12 18.08
N ILE A 384 -3.17 3.91 17.43
CA ILE A 384 -4.48 3.81 18.11
C ILE A 384 -4.55 2.64 19.10
N ASN A 385 -3.71 1.62 18.93
CA ASN A 385 -3.67 0.45 19.82
C ASN A 385 -2.99 0.73 21.17
N GLU A 386 -2.38 1.89 21.39
CA GLU A 386 -1.84 2.29 22.69
C GLU A 386 -2.92 2.31 23.78
N GLN A 387 -4.15 2.67 23.45
CA GLN A 387 -5.27 2.62 24.39
C GLN A 387 -5.60 1.19 24.84
N TYR A 388 -5.45 0.25 23.90
CA TYR A 388 -5.65 -1.17 24.18
C TYR A 388 -4.57 -1.73 25.12
N TYR A 389 -3.32 -1.36 24.86
CA TYR A 389 -2.21 -1.69 25.75
C TYR A 389 -2.40 -1.09 27.14
N LYS A 390 -2.80 0.17 27.21
CA LYS A 390 -3.09 0.84 28.49
C LYS A 390 -4.20 0.14 29.28
N ALA A 391 -5.29 -0.24 28.61
CA ALA A 391 -6.38 -0.98 29.25
C ALA A 391 -5.91 -2.32 29.83
N ALA A 392 -4.99 -3.01 29.11
CA ALA A 392 -4.40 -4.25 29.62
C ALA A 392 -3.48 -4.00 30.83
N GLN A 393 -2.70 -2.91 30.84
CA GLN A 393 -1.88 -2.53 32.00
C GLN A 393 -2.71 -2.20 33.25
N ASP A 394 -3.86 -1.57 33.05
CA ASP A 394 -4.76 -1.19 34.15
C ASP A 394 -5.59 -2.38 34.64
N ASN A 395 -5.59 -3.53 33.95
CA ASN A 395 -6.31 -4.73 34.35
C ASN A 395 -5.50 -5.56 35.36
N PRO A 396 -5.98 -5.72 36.63
CA PRO A 396 -5.25 -6.45 37.65
C PRO A 396 -5.08 -7.94 37.37
N ALA A 397 -5.83 -8.50 36.42
CA ALA A 397 -5.69 -9.89 35.98
C ALA A 397 -4.65 -10.07 34.84
N VAL A 398 -4.01 -9.01 34.37
CA VAL A 398 -3.00 -9.06 33.33
C VAL A 398 -1.67 -8.51 33.84
N MET A 399 -0.66 -9.35 33.88
CA MET A 399 0.70 -9.03 34.35
C MET A 399 1.65 -8.97 33.17
N LEU A 400 2.21 -7.79 32.90
CA LEU A 400 3.17 -7.56 31.84
C LEU A 400 4.58 -7.49 32.41
N SER A 401 5.53 -8.29 31.88
CA SER A 401 6.92 -8.29 32.31
C SER A 401 7.86 -8.33 31.14
N LYS A 402 8.79 -7.33 31.09
CA LYS A 402 9.92 -7.39 30.18
C LYS A 402 10.92 -8.42 30.70
N ALA A 403 11.08 -9.53 29.99
CA ALA A 403 11.87 -10.65 30.47
C ALA A 403 12.37 -11.56 29.33
N ASP A 404 13.56 -12.08 29.52
CA ASP A 404 14.13 -13.15 28.71
C ASP A 404 13.72 -14.51 29.27
N VAL A 405 13.01 -15.29 28.46
CA VAL A 405 12.67 -16.68 28.84
C VAL A 405 13.94 -17.53 28.77
N VAL A 406 14.17 -18.29 29.83
CA VAL A 406 15.34 -19.14 29.99
C VAL A 406 14.97 -20.61 29.81
N GLU A 407 13.86 -21.04 30.38
CA GLU A 407 13.44 -22.44 30.41
C GLU A 407 11.91 -22.54 30.52
N VAL A 408 11.35 -23.55 29.87
CA VAL A 408 9.98 -24.00 30.07
C VAL A 408 10.00 -25.47 30.43
N ARG A 409 9.46 -25.85 31.59
CA ARG A 409 9.45 -27.23 32.09
C ARG A 409 8.12 -27.61 32.69
N GLU A 410 7.83 -28.90 32.72
CA GLU A 410 6.67 -29.43 33.44
C GLU A 410 7.05 -29.76 34.87
N GLU A 411 6.27 -29.29 35.85
CA GLU A 411 6.50 -29.56 37.24
C GLU A 411 5.16 -29.63 38.02
N GLY A 412 4.92 -30.75 38.69
CA GLY A 412 3.74 -30.90 39.55
C GLY A 412 2.37 -30.82 38.82
N GLY A 413 2.36 -31.00 37.49
CA GLY A 413 1.13 -30.91 36.68
C GLY A 413 0.89 -29.50 36.10
N SER A 414 1.73 -28.53 36.44
CA SER A 414 1.75 -27.17 35.85
C SER A 414 2.94 -27.00 34.91
N VAL A 415 2.89 -25.99 34.08
CA VAL A 415 4.01 -25.57 33.24
C VAL A 415 4.73 -24.42 33.94
N VAL A 416 5.99 -24.63 34.32
CA VAL A 416 6.81 -23.60 34.95
C VAL A 416 7.63 -22.89 33.88
N VAL A 417 7.41 -21.59 33.74
CA VAL A 417 8.23 -20.71 32.89
C VAL A 417 9.23 -19.98 33.74
N VAL A 418 10.50 -20.18 33.44
CA VAL A 418 11.63 -19.49 34.08
C VAL A 418 12.09 -18.37 33.17
N ALA A 419 12.11 -17.17 33.67
CA ALA A 419 12.56 -16.01 32.94
C ALA A 419 13.46 -15.09 33.79
N LYS A 420 14.28 -14.30 33.13
CA LYS A 420 15.06 -13.23 33.75
C LYS A 420 14.39 -11.89 33.43
N ASN A 421 13.91 -11.20 34.45
CA ASN A 421 13.43 -9.83 34.28
C ASN A 421 14.61 -8.94 33.84
N THR A 422 14.52 -8.36 32.65
CA THR A 422 15.63 -7.59 32.08
C THR A 422 15.74 -6.17 32.60
N LEU A 423 14.71 -5.67 33.30
CA LEU A 423 14.72 -4.37 33.97
C LEU A 423 15.31 -4.44 35.38
N LEU A 424 14.93 -5.46 36.16
CA LEU A 424 15.31 -5.61 37.57
C LEU A 424 16.52 -6.57 37.74
N GLY A 425 16.76 -7.44 36.76
CA GLY A 425 17.82 -8.46 36.81
C GLY A 425 17.42 -9.73 37.59
N ASP A 426 16.25 -9.77 38.17
CA ASP A 426 15.80 -10.87 38.99
C ASP A 426 15.31 -12.06 38.14
N ARG A 427 15.53 -13.26 38.66
CA ARG A 427 14.93 -14.48 38.11
C ARG A 427 13.51 -14.60 38.63
N ILE A 428 12.57 -14.83 37.71
CA ILE A 428 11.17 -15.08 38.00
C ILE A 428 10.78 -16.48 37.54
N GLU A 429 9.91 -17.13 38.31
CA GLU A 429 9.29 -18.41 37.96
C GLU A 429 7.77 -18.25 38.00
N ILE A 430 7.12 -18.62 36.92
CA ILE A 430 5.65 -18.53 36.76
C ILE A 430 5.15 -19.96 36.58
N ALA A 431 4.37 -20.43 37.57
CA ALA A 431 3.63 -21.68 37.42
C ALA A 431 2.31 -21.39 36.72
N ALA A 432 2.16 -21.87 35.51
CA ALA A 432 1.00 -21.65 34.66
C ALA A 432 0.25 -22.96 34.38
N ASP A 433 -1.04 -22.88 34.20
CA ASP A 433 -1.86 -23.99 33.69
C ASP A 433 -1.64 -24.20 32.20
N LEU A 434 -1.42 -23.11 31.47
CA LEU A 434 -1.13 -23.10 30.03
C LEU A 434 -0.01 -22.12 29.70
N VAL A 435 0.81 -22.47 28.71
CA VAL A 435 1.77 -21.56 28.08
C VAL A 435 1.38 -21.40 26.61
N VAL A 436 1.40 -20.16 26.10
CA VAL A 436 1.00 -19.82 24.74
C VAL A 436 2.15 -19.18 23.99
N LEU A 437 2.46 -19.74 22.83
CA LEU A 437 3.58 -19.36 21.99
C LEU A 437 3.08 -18.88 20.62
N PRO A 438 3.54 -17.74 20.10
CA PRO A 438 3.20 -17.31 18.77
C PRO A 438 3.97 -18.11 17.71
N THR A 439 3.37 -18.26 16.55
CA THR A 439 4.00 -18.77 15.33
C THR A 439 4.20 -17.64 14.34
N ALA A 440 5.14 -17.80 13.40
CA ALA A 440 5.27 -16.91 12.26
C ALA A 440 3.98 -16.92 11.40
N MET A 441 3.73 -15.84 10.67
CA MET A 441 2.71 -15.76 9.62
C MET A 441 3.35 -16.07 8.28
N VAL A 442 3.04 -17.22 7.69
CA VAL A 442 3.55 -17.61 6.38
C VAL A 442 2.47 -17.32 5.34
N PRO A 443 2.72 -16.41 4.39
CA PRO A 443 1.75 -16.12 3.35
C PRO A 443 1.49 -17.36 2.49
N THR A 444 0.27 -17.57 2.05
CA THR A 444 -0.08 -18.72 1.19
C THR A 444 0.68 -18.70 -0.14
N THR A 445 1.19 -17.54 -0.53
CA THR A 445 2.03 -17.35 -1.71
C THR A 445 3.46 -17.87 -1.56
N ALA A 446 3.89 -18.26 -0.36
CA ALA A 446 5.25 -18.76 -0.11
C ALA A 446 5.48 -20.18 -0.66
N ALA A 447 4.48 -21.06 -0.46
CA ALA A 447 4.61 -22.49 -0.81
C ALA A 447 4.14 -22.80 -2.23
N ASP A 448 3.21 -22.00 -2.76
CA ASP A 448 2.60 -22.23 -4.07
C ASP A 448 2.23 -20.89 -4.71
N PRO A 449 2.81 -20.54 -5.87
CA PRO A 449 2.29 -19.41 -6.65
C PRO A 449 0.85 -19.75 -7.05
N THR A 450 -0.10 -19.11 -6.40
CA THR A 450 -1.54 -19.36 -6.50
C THR A 450 -2.09 -19.24 -7.93
N ILE A 451 -1.33 -18.62 -8.82
CA ILE A 451 -1.61 -18.48 -10.25
C ILE A 451 -0.32 -18.62 -11.05
N ASN A 452 -0.45 -18.95 -12.33
CA ASN A 452 0.69 -19.16 -13.25
C ASN A 452 1.38 -17.87 -13.73
N LEU A 453 1.06 -16.72 -13.14
CA LEU A 453 1.74 -15.45 -13.40
C LEU A 453 2.88 -15.23 -12.40
N VAL A 454 4.00 -14.74 -12.90
CA VAL A 454 5.15 -14.35 -12.07
C VAL A 454 4.83 -13.01 -11.43
N TYR A 455 4.14 -13.02 -10.29
CA TYR A 455 3.70 -11.82 -9.57
C TYR A 455 4.58 -11.49 -8.36
N ARG A 456 5.38 -12.42 -7.87
CA ARG A 456 6.29 -12.20 -6.74
C ARG A 456 7.48 -11.36 -7.16
N GLN A 457 7.94 -11.54 -8.41
CA GLN A 457 9.11 -10.85 -8.94
C GLN A 457 9.03 -10.60 -10.43
N GLY A 458 9.77 -9.60 -10.90
CA GLY A 458 10.03 -9.43 -12.31
C GLY A 458 11.11 -10.40 -12.82
N PRO A 459 11.15 -10.68 -14.13
CA PRO A 459 12.10 -11.63 -14.70
C PRO A 459 13.58 -11.24 -14.56
N ALA A 460 13.86 -9.98 -14.19
CA ALA A 460 15.22 -9.45 -14.00
C ALA A 460 15.76 -9.62 -12.56
N PHE A 461 14.91 -10.08 -11.63
CA PHE A 461 15.31 -10.17 -10.23
C PHE A 461 15.15 -11.61 -9.74
N PRO A 462 16.20 -12.24 -9.19
CA PRO A 462 16.11 -13.54 -8.55
C PRO A 462 15.18 -13.44 -7.33
N ASP A 463 14.63 -14.57 -6.87
CA ASP A 463 13.82 -14.63 -5.65
C ASP A 463 14.60 -14.07 -4.49
N LEU A 464 14.16 -12.89 -4.03
CA LEU A 464 14.74 -12.29 -2.85
C LEU A 464 14.14 -13.01 -1.63
N GLU A 465 14.97 -13.80 -0.95
CA GLU A 465 14.60 -14.45 0.31
C GLU A 465 14.15 -13.44 1.39
N LEU A 466 14.43 -12.16 1.17
CA LEU A 466 14.00 -11.02 1.98
C LEU A 466 12.48 -10.96 2.24
N PHE A 467 11.67 -11.50 1.34
CA PHE A 467 10.22 -11.35 1.44
C PHE A 467 9.53 -12.59 1.99
N ASP A 468 10.27 -13.62 2.38
CA ASP A 468 9.72 -14.85 2.99
C ASP A 468 8.44 -15.38 2.31
N GLY A 469 8.38 -15.27 0.98
CA GLY A 469 7.25 -15.67 0.18
C GLY A 469 6.08 -14.68 0.13
N PHE A 470 6.17 -13.54 0.79
CA PHE A 470 5.20 -12.46 0.62
C PHE A 470 5.18 -11.95 -0.82
N ALA A 471 4.00 -11.53 -1.28
CA ALA A 471 3.88 -10.94 -2.61
C ALA A 471 4.70 -9.65 -2.67
N ASP A 472 5.70 -9.63 -3.53
CA ASP A 472 6.53 -8.45 -3.74
C ASP A 472 5.68 -7.29 -4.27
N SER A 473 5.96 -6.08 -3.83
CA SER A 473 5.24 -4.89 -4.23
C SER A 473 6.19 -3.78 -4.70
N ASN A 474 5.69 -2.98 -5.62
CA ASN A 474 6.42 -1.81 -6.10
C ASN A 474 6.26 -0.64 -5.11
N TYR A 475 7.03 -0.66 -4.02
CA TYR A 475 6.91 0.32 -2.94
C TYR A 475 7.07 1.78 -3.37
N ILE A 476 7.84 2.04 -4.42
CA ILE A 476 8.17 3.40 -4.84
C ILE A 476 7.03 4.03 -5.63
N CYS A 477 6.45 3.29 -6.56
CA CYS A 477 5.47 3.83 -7.51
C CYS A 477 4.05 3.35 -7.24
N PHE A 478 3.87 2.05 -6.95
CA PHE A 478 2.58 1.40 -6.80
C PHE A 478 2.59 0.44 -5.61
N PRO A 479 2.47 0.93 -4.37
CA PRO A 479 2.75 0.15 -3.16
C PRO A 479 1.82 -1.05 -2.92
N TYR A 480 0.73 -1.17 -3.65
CA TYR A 480 -0.21 -2.30 -3.56
C TYR A 480 -0.18 -3.21 -4.78
N GLU A 481 0.43 -2.76 -5.88
CA GLU A 481 0.62 -3.55 -7.08
C GLU A 481 1.85 -4.44 -6.91
N THR A 482 1.75 -5.68 -7.34
CA THR A 482 2.89 -6.59 -7.39
C THR A 482 3.82 -6.22 -8.53
N ARG A 483 4.91 -6.95 -8.72
CA ARG A 483 5.78 -6.77 -9.90
C ARG A 483 5.10 -7.13 -11.23
N ARG A 484 3.94 -7.72 -11.18
CA ARG A 484 3.10 -7.97 -12.36
C ARG A 484 1.98 -6.94 -12.40
N THR A 485 1.97 -6.09 -13.44
CA THR A 485 0.93 -5.08 -13.66
C THR A 485 -0.47 -5.71 -13.69
N GLY A 486 -1.42 -5.06 -13.01
CA GLY A 486 -2.79 -5.54 -12.89
C GLY A 486 -3.00 -6.65 -11.86
N VAL A 487 -1.95 -7.05 -11.12
CA VAL A 487 -2.03 -7.99 -10.00
C VAL A 487 -1.67 -7.27 -8.70
N TYR A 488 -2.61 -7.20 -7.79
CA TYR A 488 -2.50 -6.47 -6.52
C TYR A 488 -2.46 -7.43 -5.34
N ALA A 489 -1.67 -7.10 -4.33
CA ALA A 489 -1.61 -7.87 -3.09
C ALA A 489 -2.31 -7.13 -1.95
N ALA A 490 -3.18 -7.81 -1.22
CA ALA A 490 -3.94 -7.26 -0.10
C ALA A 490 -3.88 -8.15 1.14
N GLY A 491 -3.78 -7.53 2.31
CA GLY A 491 -3.75 -8.24 3.59
C GLY A 491 -2.46 -9.03 3.81
N ALA A 492 -2.57 -10.16 4.48
CA ALA A 492 -1.43 -10.95 4.97
C ALA A 492 -0.58 -11.63 3.88
N VAL A 493 -0.96 -11.58 2.61
CA VAL A 493 -0.09 -12.00 1.50
C VAL A 493 0.96 -10.95 1.16
N ARG A 494 0.74 -9.70 1.57
CA ARG A 494 1.65 -8.59 1.33
C ARG A 494 2.69 -8.42 2.44
N GLN A 495 2.25 -8.52 3.68
CA GLN A 495 3.08 -8.45 4.88
C GLN A 495 2.32 -9.01 6.09
N PRO A 496 2.97 -9.37 7.19
CA PRO A 496 2.29 -9.70 8.43
C PRO A 496 1.41 -8.53 8.87
N MET A 497 0.11 -8.79 9.04
CA MET A 497 -0.85 -7.77 9.51
C MET A 497 -2.09 -8.40 10.14
N GLY A 498 -2.75 -7.63 10.98
CA GLY A 498 -4.04 -7.97 11.57
C GLY A 498 -5.22 -7.77 10.60
N LEU A 499 -6.44 -7.87 11.16
CA LEU A 499 -7.68 -7.60 10.41
C LEU A 499 -7.85 -6.12 10.09
#